data_7b65f5429dfb30dd5268ffacc0e528d1
#
_entry.id   7b65f5429dfb30dd5268ffacc0e528d1
#
_cell.length_a   1.000
_cell.length_b   1.000
_cell.length_c   1.000
_cell.angle_alpha   90.00
_cell.angle_beta   90.00
_cell.angle_gamma   90.00
#
_symmetry.space_group_name_H-M   'P 1'
#
loop_
_entity.id
_entity.type
_entity.pdbx_description
1 polymer ?
#
loop_
_entity_poly.entity_id
_entity_poly.type
_entity_poly.pdbx_seq_one_letter_code
_entity_poly.pdbx_strand_id
1 'polypeptide(L)'
;EREFRHFVLPIRVNNENLDDSRKVFYEELKDRVKNLSLYDAVLEVNHWCHEKVIYTPSDARTSSPLASVKTAYGRCGEESTFTVAALRSVGIPARQVYTPRWAHTDDNHAWVEAWVDGQWHFLGACEPEPVLDLGWFNAPASRGMLMHTKVFGRYEGKEEVMSVNPTYTEINVIDNYAPTAKADVTIVDADGKPVADAKVEFKVYN
;
A
#
# COMPACT_ATOMS: atom_id res chain seq x y z
N GLU A 1 -11.67 2.48 15.06
CA GLU A 1 -11.15 1.35 15.85
C GLU A 1 -10.65 0.20 14.95
N ARG A 2 -11.40 -0.21 13.92
CA ARG A 2 -11.02 -1.28 12.99
C ARG A 2 -9.70 -0.95 12.28
N GLU A 3 -9.58 0.22 11.69
CA GLU A 3 -8.39 0.68 10.98
C GLU A 3 -7.16 0.71 11.90
N PHE A 4 -7.34 1.13 13.15
CA PHE A 4 -6.27 1.12 14.14
C PHE A 4 -5.77 -0.29 14.44
N ARG A 5 -6.69 -1.25 14.66
CA ARG A 5 -6.33 -2.66 14.90
C ARG A 5 -5.60 -3.30 13.73
N HIS A 6 -6.01 -3.00 12.50
CA HIS A 6 -5.43 -3.63 11.31
C HIS A 6 -4.19 -2.91 10.78
N PHE A 7 -4.09 -1.59 10.97
CA PHE A 7 -3.12 -0.77 10.26
C PHE A 7 -2.27 0.16 11.15
N VAL A 8 -2.36 0.01 12.48
CA VAL A 8 -1.44 0.63 13.45
C VAL A 8 -0.77 -0.44 14.31
N LEU A 9 -1.55 -1.33 14.93
CA LEU A 9 -1.01 -2.31 15.87
C LEU A 9 -0.02 -3.29 15.24
N PRO A 10 -0.26 -3.87 14.05
CA PRO A 10 0.71 -4.75 13.41
C PRO A 10 1.99 -3.97 13.05
N ILE A 11 3.14 -4.56 13.40
CA ILE A 11 4.44 -3.97 13.06
C ILE A 11 4.77 -4.23 11.59
N ARG A 12 4.51 -5.45 11.14
CA ARG A 12 4.83 -5.88 9.77
C ARG A 12 3.95 -5.18 8.73
N VAL A 13 4.57 -4.74 7.66
CA VAL A 13 3.91 -4.06 6.53
C VAL A 13 3.86 -4.99 5.32
N ASN A 14 4.97 -5.67 5.00
CA ASN A 14 5.07 -6.59 3.87
C ASN A 14 5.95 -7.79 4.27
N ASN A 15 7.07 -8.02 3.60
CA ASN A 15 7.99 -9.15 3.83
C ASN A 15 9.34 -8.70 4.40
N GLU A 16 9.44 -7.48 4.87
CA GLU A 16 10.62 -6.90 5.49
C GLU A 16 11.05 -7.65 6.76
N ASN A 17 12.31 -7.53 7.14
CA ASN A 17 12.74 -7.90 8.47
C ASN A 17 12.21 -6.89 9.50
N LEU A 18 11.76 -7.38 10.65
CA LEU A 18 11.31 -6.51 11.75
C LEU A 18 12.54 -5.92 12.47
N ASP A 19 12.38 -4.68 12.93
CA ASP A 19 13.35 -3.95 13.73
C ASP A 19 12.66 -3.02 14.73
N ASP A 20 13.42 -2.25 15.48
CA ASP A 20 12.92 -1.32 16.51
C ASP A 20 12.44 0.04 15.92
N SER A 21 12.18 0.12 14.63
CA SER A 21 11.82 1.37 13.93
C SER A 21 10.65 2.11 14.59
N ARG A 22 9.64 1.39 15.06
CA ARG A 22 8.47 2.03 15.70
C ARG A 22 8.86 2.95 16.85
N LYS A 23 9.76 2.51 17.72
CA LYS A 23 10.24 3.32 18.86
C LYS A 23 11.10 4.49 18.40
N VAL A 24 12.04 4.21 17.50
CA VAL A 24 12.97 5.24 16.97
C VAL A 24 12.19 6.33 16.23
N PHE A 25 11.29 5.96 15.34
CA PHE A 25 10.50 6.92 14.55
C PHE A 25 9.52 7.70 15.42
N TYR A 26 8.90 7.06 16.42
CA TYR A 26 8.07 7.77 17.38
C TYR A 26 8.85 8.91 18.09
N GLU A 27 10.05 8.64 18.57
CA GLU A 27 10.86 9.65 19.25
C GLU A 27 11.25 10.82 18.34
N GLU A 28 11.50 10.56 17.06
CA GLU A 28 11.81 11.62 16.10
C GLU A 28 10.58 12.42 15.62
N LEU A 29 9.41 11.76 15.52
CA LEU A 29 8.22 12.33 14.89
C LEU A 29 7.22 12.94 15.87
N LYS A 30 7.14 12.45 17.12
CA LYS A 30 6.10 12.84 18.08
C LYS A 30 5.95 14.35 18.25
N ASP A 31 7.05 15.09 18.30
CA ASP A 31 7.03 16.55 18.46
C ASP A 31 6.75 17.30 17.16
N ARG A 32 7.06 16.69 16.01
CA ARG A 32 6.74 17.28 14.70
C ARG A 32 5.23 17.23 14.40
N VAL A 33 4.52 16.22 14.89
CA VAL A 33 3.11 16.00 14.51
C VAL A 33 2.09 16.35 15.59
N LYS A 34 2.48 16.50 16.86
CA LYS A 34 1.56 16.64 18.02
C LYS A 34 0.52 17.75 17.93
N ASN A 35 0.81 18.82 17.19
CA ASN A 35 -0.07 20.00 17.08
C ASN A 35 -0.69 20.14 15.68
N LEU A 36 -0.50 19.15 14.82
CA LEU A 36 -1.03 19.15 13.46
C LEU A 36 -2.40 18.47 13.42
N SER A 37 -3.19 18.84 12.43
CA SER A 37 -4.34 18.01 12.03
C SER A 37 -3.84 16.63 11.58
N LEU A 38 -4.74 15.64 11.56
CA LEU A 38 -4.36 14.31 11.07
C LEU A 38 -3.88 14.35 9.61
N TYR A 39 -4.54 15.18 8.79
CA TYR A 39 -4.17 15.42 7.40
C TYR A 39 -2.75 15.99 7.27
N ASP A 40 -2.47 17.07 7.99
CA ASP A 40 -1.16 17.72 7.95
C ASP A 40 -0.05 16.83 8.56
N ALA A 41 -0.40 16.02 9.57
CA ALA A 41 0.54 15.07 10.16
C ALA A 41 0.98 13.98 9.14
N VAL A 42 0.08 13.52 8.26
CA VAL A 42 0.45 12.58 7.19
C VAL A 42 1.44 13.22 6.22
N LEU A 43 1.17 14.46 5.79
CA LEU A 43 2.08 15.21 4.90
C LEU A 43 3.44 15.43 5.56
N GLU A 44 3.46 15.83 6.83
CA GLU A 44 4.70 16.07 7.59
C GLU A 44 5.53 14.79 7.77
N VAL A 45 4.89 13.66 8.04
CA VAL A 45 5.59 12.37 8.12
C VAL A 45 6.21 12.00 6.77
N ASN A 46 5.51 12.25 5.65
CA ASN A 46 6.07 11.99 4.33
C ASN A 46 7.26 12.90 3.99
N HIS A 47 7.21 14.16 4.41
CA HIS A 47 8.35 15.08 4.34
C HIS A 47 9.56 14.55 5.12
N TRP A 48 9.32 14.12 6.36
CA TRP A 48 10.37 13.51 7.17
C TRP A 48 10.94 12.25 6.52
N CYS A 49 10.11 11.42 5.89
CA CYS A 49 10.58 10.26 5.14
C CYS A 49 11.48 10.66 3.97
N HIS A 50 11.11 11.68 3.22
CA HIS A 50 11.92 12.23 2.12
C HIS A 50 13.29 12.78 2.58
N GLU A 51 13.38 13.33 3.80
CA GLU A 51 14.66 13.76 4.40
C GLU A 51 15.63 12.59 4.65
N LYS A 52 15.12 11.36 4.74
CA LYS A 52 15.89 10.18 5.17
C LYS A 52 16.24 9.22 4.02
N VAL A 53 15.36 9.08 3.06
CA VAL A 53 15.46 8.04 2.00
C VAL A 53 15.15 8.64 0.64
N ILE A 54 15.98 8.29 -0.35
CA ILE A 54 15.78 8.63 -1.75
C ILE A 54 15.60 7.37 -2.59
N TYR A 55 14.85 7.49 -3.68
CA TYR A 55 14.61 6.37 -4.59
C TYR A 55 15.90 5.89 -5.27
N THR A 56 16.11 4.57 -5.25
CA THR A 56 17.16 3.90 -6.02
C THR A 56 16.65 2.53 -6.46
N PRO A 57 16.65 2.21 -7.76
CA PRO A 57 16.17 0.91 -8.25
C PRO A 57 17.05 -0.23 -7.72
N SER A 58 16.42 -1.34 -7.37
CA SER A 58 17.09 -2.54 -6.86
C SER A 58 16.18 -3.77 -7.03
N ASP A 59 16.79 -4.94 -7.26
CA ASP A 59 16.11 -6.24 -7.25
C ASP A 59 16.27 -6.98 -5.92
N ALA A 60 16.88 -6.32 -4.93
CA ALA A 60 17.07 -6.90 -3.61
C ALA A 60 15.75 -7.08 -2.85
N ARG A 61 15.76 -7.96 -1.85
CA ARG A 61 14.65 -8.10 -0.91
C ARG A 61 14.40 -6.79 -0.16
N THR A 62 13.14 -6.48 0.12
CA THR A 62 12.73 -5.30 0.91
C THR A 62 13.49 -5.23 2.25
N SER A 63 14.20 -4.14 2.44
CA SER A 63 14.96 -3.85 3.67
C SER A 63 14.00 -3.55 4.84
N SER A 64 14.50 -3.74 6.07
CA SER A 64 13.81 -3.24 7.25
C SER A 64 13.79 -1.69 7.26
N PRO A 65 12.82 -1.05 7.92
CA PRO A 65 12.72 0.41 7.94
C PRO A 65 14.00 1.11 8.44
N LEU A 66 14.62 0.62 9.51
CA LEU A 66 15.88 1.19 9.99
C LEU A 66 17.06 0.93 9.04
N ALA A 67 17.08 -0.19 8.32
CA ALA A 67 18.09 -0.45 7.32
C ALA A 67 17.96 0.52 6.14
N SER A 68 16.73 0.84 5.69
CA SER A 68 16.49 1.85 4.67
C SER A 68 17.00 3.23 5.09
N VAL A 69 16.74 3.64 6.33
CA VAL A 69 17.29 4.90 6.88
C VAL A 69 18.81 4.87 6.92
N LYS A 70 19.44 3.75 7.34
CA LYS A 70 20.91 3.65 7.41
C LYS A 70 21.58 3.74 6.04
N THR A 71 20.97 3.18 5.02
CA THR A 71 21.49 3.21 3.64
C THR A 71 21.09 4.48 2.90
N ALA A 72 20.10 5.21 3.39
CA ALA A 72 19.52 6.43 2.82
C ALA A 72 18.92 6.24 1.41
N TYR A 73 18.65 5.01 0.98
CA TYR A 73 18.02 4.73 -0.32
C TYR A 73 17.12 3.49 -0.27
N GLY A 74 16.18 3.44 -1.20
CA GLY A 74 15.30 2.30 -1.41
C GLY A 74 14.54 2.43 -2.73
N ARG A 75 13.98 1.32 -3.21
CA ARG A 75 12.98 1.35 -4.29
C ARG A 75 11.59 1.61 -3.66
N CYS A 76 10.56 1.69 -4.48
CA CYS A 76 9.19 1.94 -4.01
C CYS A 76 8.72 0.96 -2.90
N GLY A 77 9.18 -0.31 -2.93
CA GLY A 77 8.90 -1.29 -1.89
C GLY A 77 9.47 -0.93 -0.52
N GLU A 78 10.73 -0.49 -0.46
CA GLU A 78 11.39 -0.02 0.76
C GLU A 78 10.81 1.31 1.22
N GLU A 79 10.66 2.28 0.33
CA GLU A 79 10.13 3.61 0.64
C GLU A 79 8.72 3.52 1.22
N SER A 80 7.84 2.73 0.61
CA SER A 80 6.47 2.55 1.11
C SER A 80 6.42 1.77 2.43
N THR A 81 7.22 0.73 2.62
CA THR A 81 7.34 0.00 3.89
C THR A 81 7.82 0.93 5.00
N PHE A 82 8.83 1.75 4.73
CA PHE A 82 9.39 2.73 5.65
C PHE A 82 8.36 3.80 6.02
N THR A 83 7.68 4.40 5.04
CA THR A 83 6.67 5.44 5.27
C THR A 83 5.47 4.90 6.07
N VAL A 84 5.00 3.68 5.79
CA VAL A 84 3.96 3.03 6.60
C VAL A 84 4.42 2.82 8.03
N ALA A 85 5.66 2.36 8.25
CA ALA A 85 6.20 2.18 9.60
C ALA A 85 6.29 3.53 10.36
N ALA A 86 6.67 4.61 9.68
CA ALA A 86 6.73 5.96 10.24
C ALA A 86 5.34 6.47 10.64
N LEU A 87 4.34 6.38 9.76
CA LEU A 87 2.95 6.76 10.05
C LEU A 87 2.38 5.96 11.23
N ARG A 88 2.56 4.64 11.22
CA ARG A 88 2.10 3.77 12.31
C ARG A 88 2.78 4.07 13.64
N SER A 89 4.03 4.56 13.63
CA SER A 89 4.76 4.90 14.87
C SER A 89 4.10 6.04 15.64
N VAL A 90 3.45 6.97 14.94
CA VAL A 90 2.71 8.09 15.55
C VAL A 90 1.19 7.83 15.61
N GLY A 91 0.76 6.58 15.44
CA GLY A 91 -0.64 6.17 15.63
C GLY A 91 -1.55 6.42 14.41
N ILE A 92 -1.01 6.75 13.26
CA ILE A 92 -1.78 6.96 12.03
C ILE A 92 -1.95 5.61 11.32
N PRO A 93 -3.20 5.12 11.07
CA PRO A 93 -3.41 3.91 10.31
C PRO A 93 -2.92 4.08 8.89
N ALA A 94 -2.01 3.21 8.47
CA ALA A 94 -1.41 3.25 7.15
C ALA A 94 -1.15 1.85 6.60
N ARG A 95 -1.17 1.73 5.27
CA ARG A 95 -0.94 0.47 4.57
C ARG A 95 -0.17 0.71 3.27
N GLN A 96 0.64 -0.28 2.88
CA GLN A 96 1.27 -0.30 1.57
C GLN A 96 0.23 -0.77 0.55
N VAL A 97 0.11 -0.05 -0.56
CA VAL A 97 -0.63 -0.50 -1.74
C VAL A 97 0.37 -0.95 -2.78
N TYR A 98 0.07 -2.04 -3.46
CA TYR A 98 0.90 -2.59 -4.51
C TYR A 98 0.06 -2.89 -5.75
N THR A 99 0.54 -2.43 -6.90
CA THR A 99 0.08 -2.88 -8.21
C THR A 99 1.16 -3.75 -8.85
N PRO A 100 0.86 -5.01 -9.18
CA PRO A 100 1.87 -5.92 -9.76
C PRO A 100 2.23 -5.55 -11.19
N ARG A 101 1.34 -4.84 -11.88
CA ARG A 101 1.50 -4.43 -13.25
C ARG A 101 0.60 -3.25 -13.59
N TRP A 102 1.14 -2.25 -14.28
CA TRP A 102 0.37 -1.18 -14.88
C TRP A 102 -0.34 -1.66 -16.16
N ALA A 103 -1.43 -1.01 -16.54
CA ALA A 103 -2.12 -1.32 -17.80
C ALA A 103 -1.29 -1.01 -19.06
N HIS A 104 -0.33 -0.09 -18.96
CA HIS A 104 0.47 0.41 -20.09
C HIS A 104 1.93 -0.07 -20.12
N THR A 105 2.37 -0.78 -19.08
CA THR A 105 3.73 -1.33 -18.97
C THR A 105 3.77 -2.53 -18.03
N ASP A 106 4.79 -3.38 -18.18
CA ASP A 106 5.02 -4.53 -17.30
C ASP A 106 5.58 -4.16 -15.93
N ASP A 107 5.84 -2.88 -15.68
CA ASP A 107 6.34 -2.40 -14.40
C ASP A 107 5.27 -2.47 -13.30
N ASN A 108 5.75 -2.66 -12.09
CA ASN A 108 4.99 -2.60 -10.85
C ASN A 108 5.24 -1.29 -10.09
N HIS A 109 4.42 -1.04 -9.08
CA HIS A 109 4.64 0.07 -8.15
C HIS A 109 4.06 -0.22 -6.78
N ALA A 110 4.66 0.41 -5.76
CA ALA A 110 4.16 0.42 -4.40
C ALA A 110 4.12 1.85 -3.85
N TRP A 111 3.03 2.18 -3.16
CA TRP A 111 2.84 3.47 -2.49
C TRP A 111 2.12 3.30 -1.17
N VAL A 112 1.62 4.36 -0.59
CA VAL A 112 1.01 4.35 0.75
C VAL A 112 -0.41 4.87 0.72
N GLU A 113 -1.27 4.27 1.50
CA GLU A 113 -2.54 4.85 1.95
C GLU A 113 -2.51 5.11 3.45
N ALA A 114 -3.03 6.28 3.86
CA ALA A 114 -3.24 6.67 5.24
C ALA A 114 -4.72 6.93 5.51
N TRP A 115 -5.21 6.51 6.68
CA TRP A 115 -6.59 6.74 7.10
C TRP A 115 -6.73 8.09 7.79
N VAL A 116 -7.40 9.02 7.13
CA VAL A 116 -7.62 10.38 7.61
C VAL A 116 -9.10 10.71 7.54
N ASP A 117 -9.66 11.20 8.62
CA ASP A 117 -11.03 11.70 8.72
C ASP A 117 -12.13 10.79 8.15
N GLY A 118 -11.94 9.48 8.32
CA GLY A 118 -12.95 8.50 7.96
C GLY A 118 -12.81 7.88 6.57
N GLN A 119 -11.73 8.17 5.85
CA GLN A 119 -11.45 7.59 4.53
C GLN A 119 -9.96 7.35 4.29
N TRP A 120 -9.65 6.50 3.30
CA TRP A 120 -8.29 6.28 2.83
C TRP A 120 -7.88 7.37 1.85
N HIS A 121 -6.69 7.94 2.08
CA HIS A 121 -6.00 8.87 1.19
C HIS A 121 -4.68 8.27 0.77
N PHE A 122 -4.29 8.44 -0.49
CA PHE A 122 -3.02 7.94 -0.96
C PHE A 122 -1.94 9.04 -1.04
N LEU A 123 -0.69 8.59 -1.01
CA LEU A 123 0.50 9.44 -1.18
C LEU A 123 1.66 8.61 -1.74
N GLY A 124 2.52 9.23 -2.54
CA GLY A 124 3.80 8.66 -2.94
C GLY A 124 4.74 8.60 -1.73
N ALA A 125 5.30 7.42 -1.46
CA ALA A 125 6.19 7.24 -0.32
C ALA A 125 7.52 7.97 -0.53
N CYS A 126 7.95 8.77 0.44
CA CYS A 126 9.13 9.64 0.32
C CYS A 126 9.04 10.66 -0.84
N GLU A 127 7.88 10.84 -1.43
CA GLU A 127 7.59 11.77 -2.52
C GLU A 127 6.56 12.80 -2.03
N PRO A 128 6.96 13.84 -1.26
CA PRO A 128 6.03 14.78 -0.68
C PRO A 128 5.37 15.65 -1.75
N GLU A 129 4.05 15.72 -1.67
CA GLU A 129 3.20 16.59 -2.47
C GLU A 129 2.48 17.58 -1.54
N PRO A 130 1.96 18.71 -2.04
CA PRO A 130 1.30 19.71 -1.19
C PRO A 130 -0.05 19.24 -0.62
N VAL A 131 -0.63 18.19 -1.19
CA VAL A 131 -1.92 17.61 -0.78
C VAL A 131 -1.88 16.09 -0.88
N LEU A 132 -2.73 15.40 -0.14
CA LEU A 132 -2.98 13.98 -0.31
C LEU A 132 -3.75 13.72 -1.62
N ASP A 133 -3.79 12.45 -2.05
CA ASP A 133 -4.42 12.01 -3.31
C ASP A 133 -3.78 12.62 -4.56
N LEU A 134 -2.52 13.02 -4.44
CA LEU A 134 -1.69 13.52 -5.52
C LEU A 134 -0.39 12.71 -5.62
N GLY A 135 -0.03 12.34 -6.83
CA GLY A 135 1.20 11.65 -7.16
C GLY A 135 1.32 11.48 -8.68
N TRP A 136 2.52 11.24 -9.18
CA TRP A 136 2.76 11.00 -10.61
C TRP A 136 1.93 9.85 -11.18
N PHE A 137 1.52 8.91 -10.32
CA PHE A 137 0.79 7.70 -10.70
C PHE A 137 -0.74 7.88 -10.72
N ASN A 138 -1.30 9.07 -10.51
CA ASN A 138 -2.75 9.28 -10.52
C ASN A 138 -3.42 8.76 -11.81
N ALA A 139 -2.89 9.13 -12.97
CA ALA A 139 -3.45 8.71 -14.25
C ALA A 139 -3.27 7.20 -14.51
N PRO A 140 -2.09 6.56 -14.27
CA PRO A 140 -1.97 5.11 -14.31
C PRO A 140 -2.88 4.38 -13.33
N ALA A 141 -3.03 4.88 -12.09
CA ALA A 141 -3.85 4.26 -11.07
C ALA A 141 -5.33 4.24 -11.44
N SER A 142 -5.86 5.33 -12.03
CA SER A 142 -7.26 5.39 -12.48
C SER A 142 -7.61 4.38 -13.59
N ARG A 143 -6.62 3.72 -14.17
CA ARG A 143 -6.75 2.67 -15.20
C ARG A 143 -6.11 1.36 -14.74
N GLY A 144 -5.83 1.23 -13.47
CA GLY A 144 -5.22 0.04 -12.87
C GLY A 144 -6.11 -1.19 -13.03
N MET A 145 -5.47 -2.36 -13.06
CA MET A 145 -6.14 -3.66 -13.18
C MET A 145 -6.28 -4.36 -11.84
N LEU A 146 -5.34 -4.10 -10.95
CA LEU A 146 -5.29 -4.67 -9.61
C LEU A 146 -4.47 -3.78 -8.70
N MET A 147 -5.01 -3.48 -7.53
CA MET A 147 -4.31 -2.83 -6.44
C MET A 147 -4.67 -3.54 -5.16
N HIS A 148 -3.67 -4.04 -4.45
CA HIS A 148 -3.92 -4.83 -3.26
C HIS A 148 -2.99 -4.43 -2.10
N THR A 149 -3.39 -4.83 -0.91
CA THR A 149 -2.62 -4.64 0.31
C THR A 149 -2.67 -5.88 1.18
N LYS A 150 -1.69 -6.01 2.08
CA LYS A 150 -1.63 -7.08 3.08
C LYS A 150 -2.12 -6.58 4.42
N VAL A 151 -3.02 -7.34 5.03
CA VAL A 151 -3.48 -7.14 6.40
C VAL A 151 -2.94 -8.27 7.25
N PHE A 152 -2.04 -7.96 8.18
CA PHE A 152 -1.47 -8.95 9.09
C PHE A 152 -2.41 -9.20 10.26
N GLY A 153 -2.70 -10.49 10.51
CA GLY A 153 -3.71 -10.92 11.45
C GLY A 153 -5.06 -11.23 10.78
N ARG A 154 -6.10 -11.43 11.62
CA ARG A 154 -7.45 -11.70 11.11
C ARG A 154 -8.05 -10.42 10.53
N TYR A 155 -8.43 -10.50 9.27
CA TYR A 155 -9.09 -9.38 8.59
C TYR A 155 -10.59 -9.36 8.89
N GLU A 156 -11.09 -8.18 9.20
CA GLU A 156 -12.52 -7.88 9.41
C GLU A 156 -12.83 -6.54 8.70
N GLY A 157 -13.23 -6.60 7.44
CA GLY A 157 -13.47 -5.40 6.63
C GLY A 157 -14.47 -5.64 5.50
N LYS A 158 -14.68 -4.64 4.66
CA LYS A 158 -15.63 -4.67 3.54
C LYS A 158 -14.94 -4.93 2.20
N GLU A 159 -13.64 -4.72 2.14
CA GLU A 159 -12.85 -4.88 0.93
C GLU A 159 -12.83 -6.35 0.50
N GLU A 160 -12.78 -6.59 -0.77
CA GLU A 160 -12.74 -7.92 -1.35
C GLU A 160 -11.48 -8.68 -0.89
N VAL A 161 -11.68 -9.86 -0.30
CA VAL A 161 -10.59 -10.75 0.09
C VAL A 161 -10.13 -11.53 -1.14
N MET A 162 -8.88 -11.35 -1.53
CA MET A 162 -8.26 -12.04 -2.66
C MET A 162 -7.65 -13.37 -2.24
N SER A 163 -6.95 -13.38 -1.11
CA SER A 163 -6.33 -14.59 -0.57
C SER A 163 -6.20 -14.53 0.96
N VAL A 164 -6.20 -15.69 1.58
CA VAL A 164 -5.94 -15.85 3.02
C VAL A 164 -4.73 -16.74 3.20
N ASN A 165 -3.70 -16.20 3.85
CA ASN A 165 -2.48 -16.88 4.21
C ASN A 165 -2.41 -17.07 5.74
N PRO A 166 -1.54 -17.95 6.26
CA PRO A 166 -1.47 -18.19 7.71
C PRO A 166 -1.19 -16.95 8.57
N THR A 167 -0.53 -15.93 8.00
CA THR A 167 -0.09 -14.74 8.74
C THR A 167 -0.73 -13.43 8.26
N TYR A 168 -1.32 -13.41 7.08
CA TYR A 168 -1.94 -12.22 6.50
C TYR A 168 -3.08 -12.56 5.54
N THR A 169 -3.93 -11.59 5.32
CA THR A 169 -4.98 -11.60 4.27
C THR A 169 -4.60 -10.55 3.21
N GLU A 170 -4.71 -10.90 1.94
CA GLU A 170 -4.63 -9.92 0.84
C GLU A 170 -6.02 -9.44 0.47
N ILE A 171 -6.19 -8.14 0.40
CA ILE A 171 -7.45 -7.47 0.04
C ILE A 171 -7.26 -6.57 -1.17
N ASN A 172 -8.29 -6.50 -2.01
CA ASN A 172 -8.36 -5.62 -3.16
C ASN A 172 -8.78 -4.22 -2.72
N VAL A 173 -8.02 -3.21 -3.13
CA VAL A 173 -8.29 -1.80 -2.81
C VAL A 173 -8.47 -0.93 -4.05
N ILE A 174 -8.65 -1.54 -5.22
CA ILE A 174 -8.76 -0.84 -6.50
C ILE A 174 -9.92 0.16 -6.53
N ASP A 175 -10.99 -0.07 -5.77
CA ASP A 175 -12.14 0.82 -5.69
C ASP A 175 -11.78 2.24 -5.19
N ASN A 176 -10.63 2.41 -4.53
CA ASN A 176 -10.13 3.73 -4.11
C ASN A 176 -9.54 4.54 -5.29
N TYR A 177 -9.28 3.91 -6.44
CA TYR A 177 -8.51 4.49 -7.55
C TYR A 177 -9.27 4.53 -8.86
N ALA A 178 -10.07 3.51 -9.14
CA ALA A 178 -10.74 3.33 -10.41
C ALA A 178 -12.18 2.84 -10.23
N PRO A 179 -13.11 3.25 -11.10
CA PRO A 179 -14.43 2.64 -11.16
C PRO A 179 -14.29 1.15 -11.49
N THR A 180 -14.97 0.30 -10.74
CA THR A 180 -14.98 -1.14 -10.96
C THR A 180 -16.36 -1.67 -11.28
N ALA A 181 -16.42 -2.84 -11.91
CA ALA A 181 -17.65 -3.59 -12.11
C ALA A 181 -17.41 -5.07 -11.81
N LYS A 182 -18.43 -5.75 -11.31
CA LYS A 182 -18.41 -7.19 -11.15
C LYS A 182 -19.01 -7.85 -12.36
N ALA A 183 -18.38 -8.90 -12.87
CA ALA A 183 -18.88 -9.70 -13.96
C ALA A 183 -18.75 -11.19 -13.61
N ASP A 184 -19.83 -11.92 -13.76
CA ASP A 184 -19.84 -13.38 -13.68
C ASP A 184 -19.62 -13.96 -15.07
N VAL A 185 -18.55 -14.73 -15.24
CA VAL A 185 -18.20 -15.35 -16.53
C VAL A 185 -18.40 -16.86 -16.44
N THR A 186 -19.32 -17.38 -17.25
CA THR A 186 -19.54 -18.82 -17.37
C THR A 186 -19.02 -19.32 -18.72
N ILE A 187 -18.12 -20.28 -18.70
CA ILE A 187 -17.63 -20.94 -19.92
C ILE A 187 -18.52 -22.14 -20.22
N VAL A 188 -19.05 -22.16 -21.43
CA VAL A 188 -19.91 -23.25 -21.91
C VAL A 188 -19.35 -23.84 -23.22
N ASP A 189 -19.67 -25.10 -23.48
CA ASP A 189 -19.39 -25.75 -24.75
C ASP A 189 -20.38 -25.32 -25.84
N ALA A 190 -20.25 -25.92 -27.04
CA ALA A 190 -21.13 -25.63 -28.19
C ALA A 190 -22.61 -25.98 -27.94
N ASP A 191 -22.90 -26.86 -27.00
CA ASP A 191 -24.24 -27.28 -26.60
C ASP A 191 -24.80 -26.45 -25.42
N GLY A 192 -24.03 -25.44 -24.92
CA GLY A 192 -24.41 -24.57 -23.81
C GLY A 192 -24.20 -25.19 -22.43
N LYS A 193 -23.46 -26.30 -22.31
CA LYS A 193 -23.15 -26.94 -21.01
C LYS A 193 -21.92 -26.31 -20.38
N PRO A 194 -21.91 -26.06 -19.04
CA PRO A 194 -20.73 -25.55 -18.34
C PRO A 194 -19.51 -26.46 -18.52
N VAL A 195 -18.36 -25.83 -18.81
CA VAL A 195 -17.06 -26.53 -18.95
C VAL A 195 -16.31 -26.38 -17.63
N ALA A 196 -16.07 -27.49 -16.95
CA ALA A 196 -15.27 -27.51 -15.74
C ALA A 196 -13.79 -27.26 -16.06
N ASP A 197 -13.08 -26.60 -15.11
CA ASP A 197 -11.64 -26.37 -15.19
C ASP A 197 -11.17 -25.59 -16.43
N ALA A 198 -12.04 -24.84 -17.07
CA ALA A 198 -11.68 -23.99 -18.20
C ALA A 198 -10.72 -22.87 -17.74
N LYS A 199 -9.56 -22.77 -18.40
CA LYS A 199 -8.61 -21.67 -18.15
C LYS A 199 -9.12 -20.40 -18.83
N VAL A 200 -9.36 -19.36 -18.06
CA VAL A 200 -9.76 -18.02 -18.53
C VAL A 200 -8.64 -17.03 -18.25
N GLU A 201 -8.24 -16.28 -19.25
CA GLU A 201 -7.23 -15.23 -19.13
C GLU A 201 -7.85 -13.88 -19.51
N PHE A 202 -7.76 -12.90 -18.60
CA PHE A 202 -8.08 -11.51 -18.90
C PHE A 202 -6.83 -10.81 -19.40
N LYS A 203 -6.91 -10.15 -20.55
CA LYS A 203 -5.78 -9.43 -21.14
C LYS A 203 -6.16 -7.98 -21.40
N VAL A 204 -5.20 -7.09 -21.23
CA VAL A 204 -5.30 -5.68 -21.63
C VAL A 204 -4.53 -5.50 -22.91
N TYR A 205 -5.11 -4.76 -23.84
CA TYR A 205 -4.40 -4.32 -25.04
C TYR A 205 -3.60 -3.04 -24.69
N ASN A 206 -2.32 -3.05 -25.02
CA ASN A 206 -1.46 -1.85 -24.98
C ASN A 206 -1.59 -1.10 -26.28
#